data_cbd52bd496c7d145159a26759ec88320
#
_entry.id   cbd52bd496c7d145159a26759ec88320
#
_cell.length_a   1.000
_cell.length_b   1.000
_cell.length_c   1.000
_cell.angle_alpha   90.00
_cell.angle_beta   90.00
_cell.angle_gamma   90.00
#
_symmetry.space_group_name_H-M   'P 1'
#
loop_
_entity.id
_entity.type
_entity.pdbx_description
1 polymer ?
#
loop_
_entity_poly.entity_id
_entity_poly.type
_entity_poly.pdbx_seq_one_letter_code
_entity_poly.pdbx_strand_id
1 'polypeptide(L)'
;MRRAAILLLLLAVPRPGFAQQPVSVGSITAAPGSVAAGSLDVPARSGDPGTTIPITVINGASAGPVLALIAGTHGMEYVPIVALQRLRTAIDPKTLKGTVIMVHVANMPSFLGRTIYYSPVDAKNLNRVYPGTADGTLSERIAETITREVIARATHVVDLHCGDGNESLRPYSYWITTGDPKVAQTGREMALAFGLEHIVVDHERPTDPAKSVYTSNTAITRGKPALTTETGGMAVVDEASIDLVRRGVAGLMKHLGMRTDGPAPVAKPVLFEKNEVLRAGATGIFFAAVEKGREVKKGTRLGHITDFHGKTVEEVLAPFDGQILYVIGTPPITKGEPVAMIGGR
;
A
#
# COMPACT_ATOMS: atom_id res chain seq x y z
N MET A 1 -11.14 -69.25 24.37
CA MET A 1 -10.07 -68.24 24.46
C MET A 1 -10.63 -66.90 23.94
N ARG A 2 -11.02 -65.97 24.85
CA ARG A 2 -11.58 -64.66 24.50
C ARG A 2 -10.44 -63.66 24.48
N ARG A 3 -10.18 -63.04 23.29
CA ARG A 3 -9.19 -61.96 23.14
C ARG A 3 -9.83 -60.65 23.56
N ALA A 4 -9.33 -60.05 24.65
CA ALA A 4 -9.69 -58.68 25.06
C ALA A 4 -8.93 -57.68 24.17
N ALA A 5 -9.67 -56.83 23.47
CA ALA A 5 -9.08 -55.69 22.72
C ALA A 5 -8.99 -54.50 23.71
N ILE A 6 -7.78 -54.05 23.98
CA ILE A 6 -7.52 -52.85 24.75
C ILE A 6 -7.60 -51.64 23.77
N LEU A 7 -8.63 -50.83 23.96
CA LEU A 7 -8.82 -49.57 23.21
C LEU A 7 -7.96 -48.48 23.92
N LEU A 8 -6.84 -48.11 23.29
CA LEU A 8 -6.03 -46.99 23.78
C LEU A 8 -6.72 -45.67 23.34
N LEU A 9 -7.35 -45.02 24.32
CA LEU A 9 -7.81 -43.62 24.13
C LEU A 9 -6.60 -42.69 24.14
N LEU A 10 -6.17 -42.20 22.98
CA LEU A 10 -5.24 -41.10 22.88
C LEU A 10 -5.94 -39.81 23.28
N LEU A 11 -5.74 -39.37 24.50
CA LEU A 11 -6.10 -38.04 24.96
C LEU A 11 -5.21 -37.03 24.23
N ALA A 12 -5.80 -36.28 23.29
CA ALA A 12 -5.14 -35.13 22.66
C ALA A 12 -4.94 -34.04 23.73
N VAL A 13 -3.75 -33.95 24.29
CA VAL A 13 -3.35 -32.86 25.17
C VAL A 13 -3.31 -31.60 24.30
N PRO A 14 -4.13 -30.57 24.59
CA PRO A 14 -4.05 -29.31 23.88
C PRO A 14 -2.65 -28.72 24.08
N ARG A 15 -1.91 -28.51 23.02
CA ARG A 15 -0.64 -27.78 23.06
C ARG A 15 -0.92 -26.39 23.64
N PRO A 16 -0.19 -25.94 24.69
CA PRO A 16 -0.35 -24.60 25.20
C PRO A 16 -0.03 -23.64 24.03
N GLY A 17 -1.02 -22.90 23.56
CA GLY A 17 -0.81 -21.80 22.61
C GLY A 17 0.16 -20.83 23.29
N PHE A 18 1.23 -20.42 22.59
CA PHE A 18 2.13 -19.39 23.12
C PHE A 18 1.29 -18.16 23.45
N ALA A 19 1.37 -17.71 24.71
CA ALA A 19 0.71 -16.48 25.13
C ALA A 19 1.25 -15.31 24.30
N GLN A 20 0.34 -14.44 23.85
CA GLN A 20 0.74 -13.22 23.15
C GLN A 20 1.67 -12.39 24.05
N GLN A 21 2.73 -11.86 23.48
CA GLN A 21 3.69 -11.02 24.19
C GLN A 21 3.42 -9.54 23.92
N PRO A 22 3.87 -8.63 24.79
CA PRO A 22 3.88 -7.20 24.48
C PRO A 22 4.63 -6.92 23.17
N VAL A 23 4.11 -6.03 22.35
CA VAL A 23 4.72 -5.65 21.07
C VAL A 23 5.14 -4.20 21.12
N SER A 24 6.41 -3.93 20.76
CA SER A 24 6.97 -2.59 20.73
C SER A 24 7.34 -2.17 19.31
N VAL A 25 7.01 -0.92 18.95
CA VAL A 25 7.41 -0.22 17.72
C VAL A 25 8.02 1.11 18.14
N GLY A 26 9.34 1.25 18.03
CA GLY A 26 10.05 2.34 18.69
C GLY A 26 9.80 2.34 20.20
N SER A 27 9.37 3.47 20.75
CA SER A 27 9.00 3.63 22.17
C SER A 27 7.55 3.22 22.49
N ILE A 28 6.74 2.87 21.49
CA ILE A 28 5.31 2.55 21.65
C ILE A 28 5.17 1.07 21.97
N THR A 29 4.65 0.73 23.15
CA THR A 29 4.47 -0.65 23.58
C THR A 29 3.00 -0.94 23.88
N ALA A 30 2.42 -1.95 23.22
CA ALA A 30 1.08 -2.44 23.46
C ALA A 30 1.13 -3.80 24.19
N ALA A 31 0.46 -3.91 25.34
CA ALA A 31 0.26 -5.18 26.02
C ALA A 31 -0.70 -6.08 25.23
N PRO A 32 -0.73 -7.41 25.46
CA PRO A 32 -1.73 -8.30 24.88
C PRO A 32 -3.16 -7.82 25.13
N GLY A 33 -4.01 -7.86 24.10
CA GLY A 33 -5.40 -7.41 24.17
C GLY A 33 -5.56 -5.89 24.31
N SER A 34 -4.58 -5.09 23.91
CA SER A 34 -4.59 -3.63 24.07
C SER A 34 -4.17 -2.87 22.82
N VAL A 35 -4.39 -1.55 22.85
CA VAL A 35 -4.00 -0.59 21.81
C VAL A 35 -3.05 0.43 22.43
N ALA A 36 -1.95 0.70 21.76
CA ALA A 36 -1.06 1.82 22.07
C ALA A 36 -0.87 2.71 20.83
N ALA A 37 -0.74 4.01 21.05
CA ALA A 37 -0.50 4.97 19.98
C ALA A 37 0.58 5.96 20.40
N GLY A 38 1.33 6.47 19.43
CA GLY A 38 2.39 7.44 19.61
C GLY A 38 3.01 7.80 18.27
N SER A 39 4.25 8.24 18.28
CA SER A 39 4.98 8.58 17.05
C SER A 39 6.39 8.01 17.07
N LEU A 40 6.92 7.71 15.88
CA LEU A 40 8.34 7.50 15.68
C LEU A 40 8.97 8.83 15.31
N ASP A 41 10.05 9.19 15.98
CA ASP A 41 10.76 10.41 15.72
C ASP A 41 11.80 10.22 14.59
N VAL A 42 11.83 11.15 13.66
CA VAL A 42 12.91 11.35 12.69
C VAL A 42 13.55 12.70 13.05
N PRO A 43 14.66 12.71 13.81
CA PRO A 43 15.19 13.93 14.40
C PRO A 43 15.58 14.98 13.36
N ALA A 44 15.48 16.25 13.74
CA ALA A 44 15.96 17.38 12.94
C ALA A 44 17.48 17.27 12.69
N ARG A 45 17.94 17.82 11.56
CA ARG A 45 19.35 17.98 11.22
C ARG A 45 19.61 19.37 10.67
N SER A 46 20.89 19.71 10.48
CA SER A 46 21.23 20.95 9.78
C SER A 46 20.60 20.97 8.39
N GLY A 47 19.72 21.94 8.16
CA GLY A 47 19.00 22.12 6.88
C GLY A 47 17.64 21.40 6.76
N ASP A 48 17.21 20.61 7.76
CA ASP A 48 15.86 20.07 7.77
C ASP A 48 15.24 20.02 9.19
N PRO A 49 13.91 20.21 9.31
CA PRO A 49 13.23 20.31 10.61
C PRO A 49 13.02 18.95 11.29
N GLY A 50 13.39 17.83 10.66
CA GLY A 50 12.93 16.51 11.09
C GLY A 50 11.43 16.32 10.91
N THR A 51 10.89 15.23 11.46
CA THR A 51 9.45 14.95 11.45
C THR A 51 9.09 13.86 12.45
N THR A 52 7.79 13.60 12.62
CA THR A 52 7.26 12.45 13.37
C THR A 52 6.36 11.61 12.49
N ILE A 53 6.32 10.29 12.74
CA ILE A 53 5.49 9.33 12.01
C ILE A 53 4.45 8.77 12.98
N PRO A 54 3.16 9.13 12.86
CA PRO A 54 2.11 8.65 13.75
C PRO A 54 1.86 7.14 13.61
N ILE A 55 1.96 6.41 14.71
CA ILE A 55 1.81 4.96 14.80
C ILE A 55 0.70 4.56 15.75
N THR A 56 -0.05 3.53 15.38
CA THR A 56 -0.88 2.75 16.30
C THR A 56 -0.46 1.28 16.25
N VAL A 57 -0.31 0.67 17.43
CA VAL A 57 -0.09 -0.77 17.59
C VAL A 57 -1.33 -1.36 18.25
N ILE A 58 -2.04 -2.23 17.56
CA ILE A 58 -3.16 -3.01 18.08
C ILE A 58 -2.61 -4.43 18.33
N ASN A 59 -2.35 -4.75 19.57
CA ASN A 59 -1.81 -6.06 19.95
C ASN A 59 -2.96 -6.96 20.41
N GLY A 60 -3.22 -8.03 19.67
CA GLY A 60 -4.31 -8.96 19.93
C GLY A 60 -4.14 -9.74 21.24
N ALA A 61 -5.21 -10.38 21.68
CA ALA A 61 -5.20 -11.23 22.88
C ALA A 61 -4.50 -12.58 22.65
N SER A 62 -4.31 -13.01 21.41
CA SER A 62 -3.70 -14.29 21.03
C SER A 62 -2.59 -14.11 20.02
N ALA A 63 -1.60 -15.00 20.04
CA ALA A 63 -0.52 -15.00 19.07
C ALA A 63 -1.02 -15.21 17.62
N GLY A 64 -0.37 -14.58 16.67
CA GLY A 64 -0.72 -14.63 15.26
C GLY A 64 0.20 -13.78 14.39
N PRO A 65 -0.17 -13.53 13.13
CA PRO A 65 0.60 -12.69 12.22
C PRO A 65 0.75 -11.24 12.72
N VAL A 66 1.79 -10.56 12.22
CA VAL A 66 1.98 -9.12 12.41
C VAL A 66 1.73 -8.45 11.06
N LEU A 67 0.61 -7.75 10.94
CA LEU A 67 0.20 -7.03 9.73
C LEU A 67 0.56 -5.56 9.86
N ALA A 68 1.45 -5.06 9.00
CA ALA A 68 1.72 -3.63 8.86
C ALA A 68 0.84 -3.03 7.78
N LEU A 69 0.16 -1.94 8.11
CA LEU A 69 -0.65 -1.10 7.22
C LEU A 69 0.02 0.27 7.15
N ILE A 70 0.51 0.66 5.97
CA ILE A 70 1.27 1.90 5.78
C ILE A 70 0.48 2.81 4.85
N ALA A 71 0.14 4.03 5.29
CA ALA A 71 -0.60 5.02 4.53
C ALA A 71 0.13 6.38 4.53
N GLY A 72 -0.25 7.27 3.62
CA GLY A 72 0.27 8.63 3.56
C GLY A 72 1.73 8.71 3.11
N THR A 73 2.13 7.83 2.21
CA THR A 73 3.44 7.86 1.54
C THR A 73 3.55 9.09 0.64
N HIS A 74 2.49 9.46 -0.07
CA HIS A 74 2.36 10.71 -0.80
C HIS A 74 1.40 11.67 -0.08
N GLY A 75 1.55 12.97 -0.34
CA GLY A 75 0.98 14.01 0.52
C GLY A 75 -0.53 14.22 0.37
N MET A 76 -1.12 13.88 -0.77
CA MET A 76 -2.53 14.11 -1.05
C MET A 76 -3.36 12.81 -1.16
N GLU A 77 -2.81 11.69 -0.72
CA GLU A 77 -3.47 10.39 -0.67
C GLU A 77 -4.27 10.21 0.63
N TYR A 78 -5.40 10.91 0.75
CA TYR A 78 -6.14 11.04 2.01
C TYR A 78 -7.00 9.82 2.37
N VAL A 79 -7.53 9.10 1.39
CA VAL A 79 -8.47 7.98 1.62
C VAL A 79 -7.90 6.91 2.55
N PRO A 80 -6.70 6.35 2.33
CA PRO A 80 -6.15 5.33 3.21
C PRO A 80 -5.84 5.88 4.61
N ILE A 81 -5.45 7.16 4.74
CA ILE A 81 -5.20 7.81 6.04
C ILE A 81 -6.48 7.80 6.88
N VAL A 82 -7.60 8.26 6.29
CA VAL A 82 -8.90 8.29 6.98
C VAL A 82 -9.42 6.88 7.26
N ALA A 83 -9.21 5.93 6.34
CA ALA A 83 -9.58 4.54 6.54
C ALA A 83 -8.85 3.92 7.76
N LEU A 84 -7.54 4.18 7.92
CA LEU A 84 -6.78 3.70 9.09
C LEU A 84 -7.27 4.33 10.40
N GLN A 85 -7.67 5.60 10.41
CA GLN A 85 -8.26 6.24 11.60
C GLN A 85 -9.54 5.52 12.03
N ARG A 86 -10.41 5.14 11.07
CA ARG A 86 -11.65 4.40 11.35
C ARG A 86 -11.37 2.94 11.75
N LEU A 87 -10.42 2.27 11.11
CA LEU A 87 -10.01 0.91 11.45
C LEU A 87 -9.43 0.82 12.86
N ARG A 88 -8.68 1.83 13.31
CA ARG A 88 -8.13 1.90 14.66
C ARG A 88 -9.18 1.67 15.75
N THR A 89 -10.37 2.20 15.58
CA THR A 89 -11.48 2.07 16.55
C THR A 89 -12.38 0.87 16.28
N ALA A 90 -12.34 0.31 15.06
CA ALA A 90 -13.18 -0.82 14.65
C ALA A 90 -12.54 -2.19 14.96
N ILE A 91 -11.22 -2.26 15.15
CA ILE A 91 -10.53 -3.51 15.46
C ILE A 91 -10.49 -3.70 16.98
N ASP A 92 -11.20 -4.71 17.49
CA ASP A 92 -11.19 -5.07 18.90
C ASP A 92 -9.94 -5.91 19.22
N PRO A 93 -9.00 -5.40 20.03
CA PRO A 93 -7.79 -6.14 20.40
C PRO A 93 -8.09 -7.41 21.21
N LYS A 94 -9.24 -7.50 21.88
CA LYS A 94 -9.60 -8.67 22.70
C LYS A 94 -9.95 -9.89 21.87
N THR A 95 -10.41 -9.69 20.63
CA THR A 95 -10.77 -10.76 19.69
C THR A 95 -9.74 -10.98 18.60
N LEU A 96 -8.80 -10.05 18.44
CA LEU A 96 -7.74 -10.10 17.44
C LEU A 96 -6.73 -11.20 17.76
N LYS A 97 -6.30 -11.94 16.72
CA LYS A 97 -5.12 -12.83 16.76
C LYS A 97 -3.96 -12.13 16.03
N GLY A 98 -2.81 -12.05 16.69
CA GLY A 98 -1.64 -11.36 16.17
C GLY A 98 -1.68 -9.86 16.43
N THR A 99 -1.00 -9.09 15.59
CA THR A 99 -0.80 -7.64 15.79
C THR A 99 -1.06 -6.87 14.51
N VAL A 100 -1.69 -5.70 14.62
CA VAL A 100 -1.77 -4.73 13.53
C VAL A 100 -0.93 -3.50 13.90
N ILE A 101 0.02 -3.15 13.04
CA ILE A 101 0.82 -1.92 13.13
C ILE A 101 0.31 -0.98 12.05
N MET A 102 -0.18 0.20 12.44
CA MET A 102 -0.68 1.22 11.51
C MET A 102 0.29 2.40 11.47
N VAL A 103 0.83 2.69 10.30
CA VAL A 103 1.48 3.96 9.98
C VAL A 103 0.41 4.85 9.36
N HIS A 104 -0.08 5.84 10.11
CA HIS A 104 -1.19 6.67 9.68
C HIS A 104 -0.80 7.64 8.57
N VAL A 105 0.35 8.30 8.71
CA VAL A 105 0.92 9.21 7.73
C VAL A 105 2.42 9.00 7.69
N ALA A 106 2.91 8.31 6.67
CA ALA A 106 4.33 8.02 6.52
C ALA A 106 5.15 9.29 6.24
N ASN A 107 4.60 10.21 5.44
CA ASN A 107 5.27 11.44 4.98
C ASN A 107 4.53 12.69 5.47
N MET A 108 4.68 13.00 6.76
CA MET A 108 4.07 14.19 7.37
C MET A 108 4.40 15.51 6.65
N PRO A 109 5.65 15.76 6.19
CA PRO A 109 5.95 16.97 5.45
C PRO A 109 5.13 17.12 4.17
N SER A 110 4.99 16.05 3.38
CA SER A 110 4.19 16.06 2.16
C SER A 110 2.69 16.21 2.46
N PHE A 111 2.19 15.53 3.49
CA PHE A 111 0.78 15.62 3.90
C PHE A 111 0.40 17.04 4.33
N LEU A 112 1.17 17.66 5.21
CA LEU A 112 0.91 19.02 5.66
C LEU A 112 1.17 20.06 4.56
N GLY A 113 2.16 19.80 3.69
CA GLY A 113 2.48 20.64 2.54
C GLY A 113 1.49 20.49 1.37
N ARG A 114 0.61 19.48 1.39
CA ARG A 114 -0.30 19.13 0.27
C ARG A 114 0.44 19.00 -1.06
N THR A 115 1.56 18.24 -1.04
CA THR A 115 2.39 18.06 -2.23
C THR A 115 2.12 16.73 -2.90
N ILE A 116 2.10 16.75 -4.22
CA ILE A 116 1.95 15.57 -5.08
C ILE A 116 3.34 14.92 -5.23
N TYR A 117 3.45 13.61 -4.92
CA TYR A 117 4.65 12.77 -5.02
C TYR A 117 5.88 13.20 -4.22
N TYR A 118 6.24 14.47 -4.22
CA TYR A 118 7.56 14.94 -3.74
C TYR A 118 7.46 15.69 -2.41
N SER A 119 8.38 15.36 -1.51
CA SER A 119 8.53 16.06 -0.23
C SER A 119 8.93 17.53 -0.46
N PRO A 120 8.28 18.49 0.22
CA PRO A 120 8.65 19.91 0.11
C PRO A 120 9.98 20.24 0.81
N VAL A 121 10.57 19.30 1.57
CA VAL A 121 11.81 19.50 2.31
C VAL A 121 13.04 19.13 1.47
N ASP A 122 13.00 18.00 0.76
CA ASP A 122 14.15 17.47 0.03
C ASP A 122 13.88 17.12 -1.43
N ALA A 123 12.68 17.44 -1.93
CA ALA A 123 12.22 17.20 -3.30
C ALA A 123 12.31 15.71 -3.73
N LYS A 124 12.31 14.78 -2.77
CA LYS A 124 12.33 13.34 -3.04
C LYS A 124 10.94 12.73 -2.94
N ASN A 125 10.67 11.73 -3.78
CA ASN A 125 9.51 10.87 -3.63
C ASN A 125 9.85 9.77 -2.60
N LEU A 126 9.12 9.74 -1.48
CA LEU A 126 9.36 8.76 -0.41
C LEU A 126 9.30 7.32 -0.95
N ASN A 127 8.38 7.02 -1.88
CA ASN A 127 8.25 5.68 -2.49
C ASN A 127 9.27 5.44 -3.62
N ARG A 128 10.41 6.12 -3.60
CA ARG A 128 11.55 5.92 -4.51
C ARG A 128 12.89 5.85 -3.78
N VAL A 129 12.87 5.99 -2.44
CA VAL A 129 14.11 6.06 -1.64
C VAL A 129 14.25 4.92 -0.62
N TYR A 130 13.34 3.95 -0.63
CA TYR A 130 13.46 2.77 0.22
C TYR A 130 14.62 1.86 -0.19
N PRO A 131 15.29 1.20 0.77
CA PRO A 131 14.95 1.05 2.18
C PRO A 131 15.32 2.26 3.05
N GLY A 132 15.87 3.31 2.47
CA GLY A 132 16.35 4.48 3.19
C GLY A 132 17.75 4.30 3.79
N THR A 133 18.22 5.36 4.42
CA THR A 133 19.50 5.37 5.15
C THR A 133 19.42 6.36 6.30
N ALA A 134 20.02 5.98 7.43
CA ALA A 134 20.04 6.80 8.65
C ALA A 134 20.75 8.14 8.45
N ASP A 135 21.71 8.23 7.54
CA ASP A 135 22.50 9.44 7.28
C ASP A 135 22.03 10.25 6.05
N GLY A 136 20.92 9.84 5.45
CA GLY A 136 20.37 10.47 4.27
C GLY A 136 19.55 11.74 4.53
N THR A 137 18.91 12.21 3.47
CA THR A 137 17.93 13.31 3.51
C THR A 137 16.71 12.94 4.34
N LEU A 138 15.78 13.87 4.57
CA LEU A 138 14.61 13.59 5.41
C LEU A 138 13.78 12.42 4.90
N SER A 139 13.50 12.35 3.59
CA SER A 139 12.74 11.23 2.99
C SER A 139 13.48 9.88 3.15
N GLU A 140 14.80 9.85 2.98
CA GLU A 140 15.59 8.62 3.18
C GLU A 140 15.59 8.17 4.65
N ARG A 141 15.62 9.09 5.60
CA ARG A 141 15.55 8.78 7.04
C ARG A 141 14.16 8.32 7.46
N ILE A 142 13.09 8.89 6.87
CA ILE A 142 11.71 8.40 7.05
C ILE A 142 11.61 6.94 6.54
N ALA A 143 12.11 6.66 5.33
CA ALA A 143 12.11 5.31 4.75
C ALA A 143 12.91 4.32 5.63
N GLU A 144 14.09 4.71 6.13
CA GLU A 144 14.90 3.90 7.05
C GLU A 144 14.14 3.61 8.35
N THR A 145 13.54 4.62 8.95
CA THR A 145 12.78 4.47 10.20
C THR A 145 11.61 3.50 10.03
N ILE A 146 10.85 3.61 8.93
CA ILE A 146 9.74 2.69 8.62
C ILE A 146 10.28 1.28 8.33
N THR A 147 11.37 1.16 7.61
CA THR A 147 12.02 -0.13 7.32
C THR A 147 12.45 -0.84 8.59
N ARG A 148 13.13 -0.14 9.49
CA ARG A 148 13.70 -0.67 10.74
C ARG A 148 12.64 -0.91 11.81
N GLU A 149 11.70 0.02 12.01
CA GLU A 149 10.75 -0.04 13.12
C GLU A 149 9.45 -0.74 12.77
N VAL A 150 9.02 -0.74 11.50
CA VAL A 150 7.73 -1.28 11.08
C VAL A 150 7.90 -2.53 10.21
N ILE A 151 8.54 -2.40 9.05
CA ILE A 151 8.68 -3.51 8.10
C ILE A 151 9.46 -4.68 8.70
N ALA A 152 10.53 -4.41 9.45
CA ALA A 152 11.34 -5.45 10.09
C ALA A 152 10.51 -6.32 11.06
N ARG A 153 9.51 -5.75 11.74
CA ARG A 153 8.65 -6.44 12.70
C ARG A 153 7.46 -7.16 12.07
N ALA A 154 7.04 -6.72 10.89
CA ALA A 154 5.89 -7.29 10.20
C ALA A 154 6.18 -8.69 9.65
N THR A 155 5.13 -9.53 9.58
CA THR A 155 5.11 -10.75 8.78
C THR A 155 4.49 -10.51 7.41
N HIS A 156 3.57 -9.53 7.31
CA HIS A 156 2.87 -9.13 6.09
C HIS A 156 2.75 -7.61 6.05
N VAL A 157 2.84 -7.02 4.85
CA VAL A 157 2.80 -5.56 4.68
C VAL A 157 1.78 -5.17 3.62
N VAL A 158 1.02 -4.12 3.88
CA VAL A 158 0.17 -3.46 2.89
C VAL A 158 0.60 -2.00 2.78
N ASP A 159 1.00 -1.61 1.58
CA ASP A 159 1.30 -0.23 1.20
C ASP A 159 0.01 0.37 0.62
N LEU A 160 -0.66 1.19 1.41
CA LEU A 160 -1.98 1.72 1.13
C LEU A 160 -1.87 3.08 0.43
N HIS A 161 -2.15 3.09 -0.87
CA HIS A 161 -2.21 4.27 -1.71
C HIS A 161 -3.62 4.57 -2.21
N CYS A 162 -3.79 5.74 -2.78
CA CYS A 162 -4.86 6.09 -3.70
C CYS A 162 -4.27 6.95 -4.81
N GLY A 163 -5.04 7.25 -5.87
CA GLY A 163 -4.60 8.27 -6.81
C GLY A 163 -4.30 9.56 -6.08
N ASP A 164 -3.16 10.17 -6.39
CA ASP A 164 -2.72 11.42 -5.75
C ASP A 164 -3.66 12.59 -6.10
N GLY A 165 -3.33 13.81 -5.71
CA GLY A 165 -4.14 15.00 -5.89
C GLY A 165 -4.54 15.33 -7.32
N ASN A 166 -3.84 14.75 -8.29
CA ASN A 166 -4.06 14.95 -9.72
C ASN A 166 -4.55 13.71 -10.47
N GLU A 167 -4.69 12.54 -9.83
CA GLU A 167 -5.01 11.29 -10.51
C GLU A 167 -6.48 10.90 -10.34
N SER A 168 -7.23 10.83 -11.45
CA SER A 168 -8.53 10.17 -11.53
C SER A 168 -8.29 8.67 -11.73
N LEU A 169 -8.46 7.87 -10.66
CA LEU A 169 -8.00 6.50 -10.57
C LEU A 169 -9.16 5.52 -10.37
N ARG A 170 -9.13 4.39 -11.13
CA ARG A 170 -9.96 3.20 -10.87
C ARG A 170 -9.27 2.33 -9.81
N PRO A 171 -9.97 1.82 -8.79
CA PRO A 171 -9.33 0.99 -7.75
C PRO A 171 -8.70 -0.29 -8.29
N TYR A 172 -7.44 -0.55 -7.91
CA TYR A 172 -6.71 -1.77 -8.21
C TYR A 172 -5.65 -2.07 -7.14
N SER A 173 -5.10 -3.28 -7.16
CA SER A 173 -3.93 -3.66 -6.38
C SER A 173 -2.79 -4.12 -7.27
N TYR A 174 -1.56 -4.09 -6.77
CA TYR A 174 -0.41 -4.69 -7.43
C TYR A 174 -0.13 -6.06 -6.83
N TRP A 175 0.05 -7.06 -7.68
CA TRP A 175 0.68 -8.32 -7.35
C TRP A 175 2.10 -8.32 -7.90
N ILE A 176 3.09 -8.29 -7.01
CA ILE A 176 4.51 -8.27 -7.36
C ILE A 176 5.01 -9.70 -7.45
N THR A 177 5.56 -10.08 -8.60
CA THR A 177 5.95 -11.47 -8.92
C THR A 177 7.46 -11.71 -8.80
N THR A 178 8.25 -10.65 -8.57
CA THR A 178 9.71 -10.73 -8.45
C THR A 178 10.15 -11.27 -7.09
N GLY A 179 11.34 -11.86 -7.04
CA GLY A 179 11.93 -12.39 -5.81
C GLY A 179 11.56 -13.86 -5.53
N ASP A 180 11.33 -14.18 -4.24
CA ASP A 180 10.98 -15.55 -3.83
C ASP A 180 9.57 -15.93 -4.30
N PRO A 181 9.39 -17.05 -5.04
CA PRO A 181 8.09 -17.49 -5.55
C PRO A 181 7.04 -17.74 -4.46
N LYS A 182 7.43 -18.15 -3.25
CA LYS A 182 6.50 -18.34 -2.13
C LYS A 182 5.99 -17.00 -1.58
N VAL A 183 6.87 -16.01 -1.49
CA VAL A 183 6.52 -14.64 -1.11
C VAL A 183 5.58 -14.04 -2.14
N ALA A 184 5.89 -14.20 -3.43
CA ALA A 184 5.06 -13.73 -4.54
C ALA A 184 3.67 -14.41 -4.55
N GLN A 185 3.60 -15.73 -4.32
CA GLN A 185 2.34 -16.47 -4.24
C GLN A 185 1.48 -15.99 -3.05
N THR A 186 2.07 -15.80 -1.88
CA THR A 186 1.34 -15.25 -0.73
C THR A 186 0.88 -13.81 -1.01
N GLY A 187 1.69 -12.99 -1.70
CA GLY A 187 1.30 -11.65 -2.14
C GLY A 187 0.06 -11.68 -3.06
N ARG A 188 -0.03 -12.66 -3.97
CA ARG A 188 -1.22 -12.90 -4.80
C ARG A 188 -2.45 -13.22 -3.95
N GLU A 189 -2.31 -14.11 -3.00
CA GLU A 189 -3.39 -14.49 -2.08
C GLU A 189 -3.87 -13.29 -1.24
N MET A 190 -2.94 -12.45 -0.78
CA MET A 190 -3.25 -11.19 -0.11
C MET A 190 -4.03 -10.23 -1.02
N ALA A 191 -3.65 -10.07 -2.28
CA ALA A 191 -4.35 -9.22 -3.25
C ALA A 191 -5.80 -9.72 -3.50
N LEU A 192 -5.98 -11.04 -3.66
CA LEU A 192 -7.30 -11.66 -3.79
C LEU A 192 -8.15 -11.46 -2.53
N ALA A 193 -7.54 -11.61 -1.35
CA ALA A 193 -8.22 -11.45 -0.07
C ALA A 193 -8.58 -9.99 0.24
N PHE A 194 -7.75 -9.04 -0.19
CA PHE A 194 -8.06 -7.61 -0.09
C PHE A 194 -9.29 -7.24 -0.93
N GLY A 195 -9.48 -7.88 -2.08
CA GLY A 195 -10.77 -7.90 -2.75
C GLY A 195 -11.06 -6.75 -3.71
N LEU A 196 -10.03 -6.10 -4.27
CA LEU A 196 -10.20 -5.21 -5.42
C LEU A 196 -10.37 -6.05 -6.71
N GLU A 197 -11.27 -5.63 -7.59
CA GLU A 197 -11.57 -6.37 -8.83
C GLU A 197 -10.39 -6.43 -9.81
N HIS A 198 -9.51 -5.43 -9.77
CA HIS A 198 -8.43 -5.26 -10.72
C HIS A 198 -7.09 -5.49 -10.01
N ILE A 199 -6.25 -6.29 -10.63
CA ILE A 199 -4.90 -6.60 -10.14
C ILE A 199 -3.92 -6.37 -11.29
N VAL A 200 -2.98 -5.47 -11.07
CA VAL A 200 -1.82 -5.25 -11.95
C VAL A 200 -0.74 -6.24 -11.55
N VAL A 201 -0.31 -7.07 -12.49
CA VAL A 201 0.79 -8.01 -12.28
C VAL A 201 2.09 -7.28 -12.59
N ASP A 202 2.96 -7.14 -11.58
CA ASP A 202 4.20 -6.39 -11.68
C ASP A 202 5.41 -7.34 -11.69
N HIS A 203 6.07 -7.42 -12.84
CA HIS A 203 7.21 -8.31 -13.09
C HIS A 203 8.58 -7.62 -12.99
N GLU A 204 8.62 -6.31 -12.68
CA GLU A 204 9.84 -5.51 -12.88
C GLU A 204 10.42 -4.90 -11.59
N ARG A 205 9.96 -5.34 -10.40
CA ARG A 205 10.48 -4.78 -9.14
C ARG A 205 11.91 -5.22 -8.87
N PRO A 206 12.75 -4.33 -8.29
CA PRO A 206 14.11 -4.71 -7.87
C PRO A 206 14.12 -5.87 -6.88
N THR A 207 15.10 -6.76 -7.00
CA THR A 207 15.28 -7.92 -6.10
C THR A 207 16.36 -7.71 -5.05
N ASP A 208 17.19 -6.67 -5.18
CA ASP A 208 18.22 -6.30 -4.20
C ASP A 208 17.60 -5.59 -2.98
N PRO A 209 17.70 -6.15 -1.77
CA PRO A 209 17.19 -5.51 -0.55
C PRO A 209 17.76 -4.12 -0.26
N ALA A 210 18.99 -3.84 -0.72
CA ALA A 210 19.64 -2.55 -0.55
C ALA A 210 19.13 -1.48 -1.54
N LYS A 211 18.44 -1.90 -2.58
CA LYS A 211 17.90 -1.05 -3.65
C LYS A 211 16.43 -1.38 -3.93
N SER A 212 15.66 -1.58 -2.88
CA SER A 212 14.26 -2.02 -2.99
C SER A 212 13.33 -0.95 -3.56
N VAL A 213 13.66 0.32 -3.46
CA VAL A 213 13.01 1.49 -4.07
C VAL A 213 11.64 1.82 -3.49
N TYR A 214 10.78 0.83 -3.27
CA TYR A 214 9.37 1.00 -2.85
C TYR A 214 9.10 0.38 -1.49
N THR A 215 8.09 0.87 -0.78
CA THR A 215 7.66 0.38 0.55
C THR A 215 7.33 -1.12 0.52
N SER A 216 6.39 -1.54 -0.33
CA SER A 216 5.98 -2.96 -0.45
C SER A 216 7.14 -3.85 -0.89
N ASN A 217 7.95 -3.38 -1.85
CA ASN A 217 9.10 -4.12 -2.34
C ASN A 217 10.21 -4.28 -1.29
N THR A 218 10.31 -3.33 -0.36
CA THR A 218 11.22 -3.45 0.79
C THR A 218 10.85 -4.62 1.70
N ALA A 219 9.58 -4.90 1.87
CA ALA A 219 9.12 -6.10 2.57
C ALA A 219 9.43 -7.37 1.76
N ILE A 220 9.09 -7.40 0.48
CA ILE A 220 9.26 -8.56 -0.42
C ILE A 220 10.72 -8.99 -0.51
N THR A 221 11.64 -8.06 -0.73
CA THR A 221 13.09 -8.35 -0.80
C THR A 221 13.67 -8.85 0.53
N ARG A 222 12.91 -8.75 1.63
CA ARG A 222 13.23 -9.29 2.97
C ARG A 222 12.41 -10.54 3.32
N GLY A 223 11.84 -11.20 2.31
CA GLY A 223 11.08 -12.45 2.48
C GLY A 223 9.70 -12.26 3.12
N LYS A 224 9.16 -11.06 3.13
CA LYS A 224 7.85 -10.74 3.71
C LYS A 224 6.82 -10.46 2.61
N PRO A 225 5.73 -11.24 2.52
CA PRO A 225 4.67 -10.97 1.56
C PRO A 225 4.08 -9.57 1.72
N ALA A 226 3.88 -8.89 0.60
CA ALA A 226 3.31 -7.56 0.60
C ALA A 226 2.46 -7.32 -0.66
N LEU A 227 1.55 -6.34 -0.56
CA LEU A 227 0.82 -5.80 -1.69
C LEU A 227 0.77 -4.27 -1.61
N THR A 228 0.58 -3.63 -2.76
CA THR A 228 0.23 -2.21 -2.85
C THR A 228 -1.21 -2.10 -3.33
N THR A 229 -1.98 -1.18 -2.76
CA THR A 229 -3.36 -0.92 -3.17
C THR A 229 -3.55 0.52 -3.57
N GLU A 230 -4.43 0.75 -4.55
CA GLU A 230 -4.79 2.07 -5.06
C GLU A 230 -6.31 2.24 -4.94
N THR A 231 -6.79 3.18 -4.12
CA THR A 231 -8.22 3.32 -3.80
C THR A 231 -8.62 4.79 -3.64
N GLY A 232 -9.40 5.33 -4.58
CA GLY A 232 -9.75 6.75 -4.60
C GLY A 232 -8.77 7.60 -5.41
N GLY A 233 -8.87 8.92 -5.36
CA GLY A 233 -7.98 9.84 -6.09
C GLY A 233 -8.48 11.29 -6.07
N MET A 234 -7.76 12.19 -6.76
CA MET A 234 -8.09 13.62 -6.88
C MET A 234 -8.16 14.35 -5.52
N ALA A 235 -7.42 13.89 -4.51
CA ALA A 235 -7.48 14.38 -3.14
C ALA A 235 -8.91 14.40 -2.55
N VAL A 236 -9.82 13.57 -3.06
CA VAL A 236 -11.19 13.47 -2.56
C VAL A 236 -11.27 12.42 -1.48
N VAL A 237 -11.93 12.76 -0.36
CA VAL A 237 -12.23 11.84 0.74
C VAL A 237 -13.71 11.43 0.62
N ASP A 238 -13.98 10.30 -0.02
CA ASP A 238 -15.33 9.77 -0.21
C ASP A 238 -15.55 8.45 0.56
N GLU A 239 -16.78 8.23 1.01
CA GLU A 239 -17.13 7.08 1.83
C GLU A 239 -16.96 5.74 1.09
N ALA A 240 -17.21 5.69 -0.21
CA ALA A 240 -17.10 4.47 -1.00
C ALA A 240 -15.64 4.00 -1.09
N SER A 241 -14.70 4.93 -1.33
CA SER A 241 -13.27 4.64 -1.37
C SER A 241 -12.73 4.24 0.01
N ILE A 242 -13.19 4.92 1.09
CA ILE A 242 -12.82 4.56 2.47
C ILE A 242 -13.31 3.14 2.80
N ASP A 243 -14.55 2.79 2.41
CA ASP A 243 -15.10 1.46 2.66
C ASP A 243 -14.39 0.37 1.84
N LEU A 244 -13.88 0.65 0.64
CA LEU A 244 -13.03 -0.29 -0.10
C LEU A 244 -11.79 -0.65 0.72
N VAL A 245 -11.08 0.31 1.28
CA VAL A 245 -9.90 0.06 2.13
C VAL A 245 -10.28 -0.72 3.38
N ARG A 246 -11.34 -0.30 4.10
CA ARG A 246 -11.78 -0.96 5.34
C ARG A 246 -12.18 -2.42 5.10
N ARG A 247 -12.95 -2.68 4.06
CA ARG A 247 -13.37 -4.04 3.67
C ARG A 247 -12.17 -4.87 3.20
N GLY A 248 -11.26 -4.26 2.44
CA GLY A 248 -10.04 -4.91 1.98
C GLY A 248 -9.16 -5.37 3.15
N VAL A 249 -8.91 -4.49 4.10
CA VAL A 249 -8.16 -4.85 5.33
C VAL A 249 -8.89 -5.94 6.13
N ALA A 250 -10.22 -5.86 6.28
CA ALA A 250 -11.00 -6.88 6.98
C ALA A 250 -10.92 -8.25 6.29
N GLY A 251 -11.02 -8.30 4.94
CA GLY A 251 -10.87 -9.51 4.14
C GLY A 251 -9.48 -10.12 4.28
N LEU A 252 -8.46 -9.29 4.20
CA LEU A 252 -7.07 -9.71 4.40
C LEU A 252 -6.83 -10.25 5.82
N MET A 253 -7.30 -9.57 6.87
CA MET A 253 -7.19 -10.05 8.25
C MET A 253 -7.89 -11.40 8.45
N LYS A 254 -9.05 -11.62 7.82
CA LYS A 254 -9.73 -12.92 7.81
C LYS A 254 -8.89 -13.98 7.11
N HIS A 255 -8.34 -13.70 5.94
CA HIS A 255 -7.47 -14.62 5.19
C HIS A 255 -6.25 -15.02 6.01
N LEU A 256 -5.64 -14.08 6.70
CA LEU A 256 -4.48 -14.31 7.57
C LEU A 256 -4.85 -15.00 8.92
N GLY A 257 -6.13 -15.33 9.15
CA GLY A 257 -6.59 -15.94 10.39
C GLY A 257 -6.53 -15.03 11.62
N MET A 258 -6.43 -13.71 11.40
CA MET A 258 -6.38 -12.71 12.48
C MET A 258 -7.77 -12.41 13.07
N ARG A 259 -8.83 -12.65 12.30
CA ARG A 259 -10.24 -12.54 12.68
C ARG A 259 -11.08 -13.60 11.97
N THR A 260 -12.28 -13.87 12.44
CA THR A 260 -13.16 -14.91 11.89
C THR A 260 -14.15 -14.38 10.84
N ASP A 261 -14.51 -13.11 10.92
CA ASP A 261 -15.45 -12.42 10.03
C ASP A 261 -14.69 -11.55 9.00
N GLY A 262 -15.38 -11.18 7.94
CA GLY A 262 -14.86 -10.35 6.84
C GLY A 262 -15.34 -10.84 5.48
N PRO A 263 -15.19 -10.03 4.42
CA PRO A 263 -15.60 -10.38 3.08
C PRO A 263 -14.85 -11.63 2.56
N ALA A 264 -15.45 -12.28 1.56
CA ALA A 264 -14.79 -13.35 0.81
C ALA A 264 -13.78 -12.73 -0.19
N PRO A 265 -12.72 -13.48 -0.57
CA PRO A 265 -11.82 -13.10 -1.64
C PRO A 265 -12.58 -12.89 -2.97
N VAL A 266 -12.01 -12.07 -3.87
CA VAL A 266 -12.54 -11.93 -5.23
C VAL A 266 -12.34 -13.24 -6.00
N ALA A 267 -13.46 -13.78 -6.50
CA ALA A 267 -13.45 -15.09 -7.19
C ALA A 267 -12.84 -15.00 -8.60
N LYS A 268 -13.05 -13.89 -9.31
CA LYS A 268 -12.62 -13.68 -10.69
C LYS A 268 -12.08 -12.27 -10.90
N PRO A 269 -10.86 -11.96 -10.44
CA PRO A 269 -10.27 -10.66 -10.67
C PRO A 269 -9.89 -10.48 -12.13
N VAL A 270 -9.86 -9.24 -12.58
CA VAL A 270 -9.27 -8.86 -13.86
C VAL A 270 -7.77 -8.69 -13.62
N LEU A 271 -6.96 -9.55 -14.25
CA LEU A 271 -5.51 -9.44 -14.21
C LEU A 271 -5.02 -8.61 -15.39
N PHE A 272 -4.17 -7.63 -15.13
CA PHE A 272 -3.46 -6.86 -16.15
C PHE A 272 -2.01 -7.34 -16.17
N GLU A 273 -1.73 -8.26 -17.11
CA GLU A 273 -0.38 -8.85 -17.30
C GLU A 273 0.59 -7.86 -17.97
N LYS A 274 0.03 -6.89 -18.67
CA LYS A 274 0.76 -5.77 -19.27
C LYS A 274 0.25 -4.46 -18.70
N ASN A 275 1.15 -3.57 -18.35
CA ASN A 275 0.78 -2.23 -17.95
C ASN A 275 1.82 -1.22 -18.44
N GLU A 276 1.39 0.02 -18.64
CA GLU A 276 2.30 1.10 -19.04
C GLU A 276 1.83 2.42 -18.44
N VAL A 277 2.76 3.13 -17.83
CA VAL A 277 2.60 4.50 -17.38
C VAL A 277 3.07 5.43 -18.51
N LEU A 278 2.13 6.05 -19.16
CA LEU A 278 2.40 7.05 -20.22
C LEU A 278 2.89 8.34 -19.58
N ARG A 279 3.91 8.93 -20.19
CA ARG A 279 4.51 10.17 -19.69
C ARG A 279 4.41 11.28 -20.72
N ALA A 280 4.21 12.51 -20.25
CA ALA A 280 4.19 13.70 -21.07
C ALA A 280 5.52 13.91 -21.79
N GLY A 281 5.48 14.08 -23.09
CA GLY A 281 6.63 14.47 -23.91
C GLY A 281 6.86 15.98 -23.94
N ALA A 282 5.86 16.78 -23.51
CA ALA A 282 5.90 18.23 -23.47
C ALA A 282 5.41 18.79 -22.13
N THR A 283 5.85 19.99 -21.78
CA THR A 283 5.29 20.78 -20.66
C THR A 283 4.18 21.67 -21.20
N GLY A 284 3.04 21.75 -20.48
CA GLY A 284 1.93 22.58 -20.88
C GLY A 284 0.64 22.34 -20.10
N ILE A 285 -0.48 22.38 -20.79
CA ILE A 285 -1.82 22.19 -20.26
C ILE A 285 -2.40 20.89 -20.85
N PHE A 286 -2.65 19.92 -19.99
CA PHE A 286 -3.21 18.62 -20.39
C PHE A 286 -4.73 18.64 -20.38
N PHE A 287 -5.33 18.07 -21.42
CA PHE A 287 -6.77 17.87 -21.57
C PHE A 287 -7.03 16.38 -21.77
N ALA A 288 -7.62 15.74 -20.76
CA ALA A 288 -8.02 14.34 -20.85
C ALA A 288 -9.20 14.16 -21.82
N ALA A 289 -9.15 13.14 -22.67
CA ALA A 289 -10.22 12.73 -23.57
C ALA A 289 -10.88 11.41 -23.18
N VAL A 290 -10.43 10.81 -22.08
CA VAL A 290 -10.93 9.54 -21.53
C VAL A 290 -11.11 9.66 -20.02
N GLU A 291 -11.90 8.73 -19.47
CA GLU A 291 -12.11 8.58 -18.04
C GLU A 291 -11.46 7.28 -17.54
N LYS A 292 -11.18 7.23 -16.23
CA LYS A 292 -10.75 6.00 -15.55
C LYS A 292 -11.71 4.85 -15.83
N GLY A 293 -11.19 3.67 -16.04
CA GLY A 293 -11.96 2.45 -16.28
C GLY A 293 -12.45 2.27 -17.73
N ARG A 294 -12.24 3.25 -18.62
CA ARG A 294 -12.61 3.13 -20.03
C ARG A 294 -11.74 2.09 -20.73
N GLU A 295 -12.37 1.17 -21.47
CA GLU A 295 -11.70 0.30 -22.42
C GLU A 295 -11.32 1.10 -23.68
N VAL A 296 -10.09 0.95 -24.14
CA VAL A 296 -9.56 1.66 -25.30
C VAL A 296 -8.84 0.70 -26.24
N LYS A 297 -8.78 1.06 -27.52
CA LYS A 297 -8.00 0.39 -28.54
C LYS A 297 -6.67 1.11 -28.75
N LYS A 298 -5.64 0.39 -29.21
CA LYS A 298 -4.38 0.99 -29.66
C LYS A 298 -4.65 2.16 -30.60
N GLY A 299 -3.97 3.28 -30.36
CA GLY A 299 -4.13 4.51 -31.11
C GLY A 299 -5.33 5.38 -30.70
N THR A 300 -6.17 4.95 -29.74
CA THR A 300 -7.21 5.84 -29.17
C THR A 300 -6.55 7.04 -28.51
N ARG A 301 -7.03 8.25 -28.81
CA ARG A 301 -6.56 9.47 -28.15
C ARG A 301 -7.05 9.51 -26.71
N LEU A 302 -6.10 9.50 -25.77
CA LEU A 302 -6.33 9.58 -24.33
C LEU A 302 -6.43 11.02 -23.85
N GLY A 303 -5.79 11.94 -24.58
CA GLY A 303 -5.77 13.35 -24.30
C GLY A 303 -4.82 14.10 -25.23
N HIS A 304 -4.63 15.38 -24.98
CA HIS A 304 -3.64 16.20 -25.66
C HIS A 304 -3.04 17.23 -24.72
N ILE A 305 -1.83 17.70 -25.05
CA ILE A 305 -1.15 18.78 -24.35
C ILE A 305 -1.09 19.98 -25.26
N THR A 306 -1.46 21.15 -24.73
CA THR A 306 -1.24 22.43 -25.43
C THR A 306 -0.10 23.19 -24.79
N ASP A 307 0.53 24.10 -25.54
CA ASP A 307 1.33 25.17 -24.97
C ASP A 307 0.42 26.17 -24.22
N PHE A 308 1.04 27.17 -23.57
CA PHE A 308 0.30 28.18 -22.80
C PHE A 308 -0.48 29.18 -23.66
N HIS A 309 -0.40 29.07 -25.00
CA HIS A 309 -1.15 29.87 -25.98
C HIS A 309 -2.28 29.08 -26.65
N GLY A 310 -2.48 27.78 -26.22
CA GLY A 310 -3.56 26.94 -26.74
C GLY A 310 -3.22 26.14 -28.01
N LYS A 311 -1.98 26.17 -28.50
CA LYS A 311 -1.56 25.34 -29.61
C LYS A 311 -1.27 23.91 -29.09
N THR A 312 -1.88 22.90 -29.71
CA THR A 312 -1.56 21.49 -29.42
C THR A 312 -0.10 21.20 -29.76
N VAL A 313 0.65 20.70 -28.81
CA VAL A 313 2.06 20.31 -28.90
C VAL A 313 2.29 18.82 -28.82
N GLU A 314 1.30 18.07 -28.28
CA GLU A 314 1.36 16.61 -28.15
C GLU A 314 -0.04 16.00 -28.13
N GLU A 315 -0.21 14.84 -28.78
CA GLU A 315 -1.34 13.96 -28.61
C GLU A 315 -0.89 12.71 -27.84
N VAL A 316 -1.60 12.37 -26.77
CA VAL A 316 -1.34 11.17 -25.96
C VAL A 316 -2.23 10.05 -26.48
N LEU A 317 -1.63 8.99 -27.01
CA LEU A 317 -2.33 7.86 -27.62
C LEU A 317 -2.15 6.57 -26.84
N ALA A 318 -3.16 5.69 -26.83
CA ALA A 318 -3.07 4.36 -26.25
C ALA A 318 -2.03 3.50 -26.99
N PRO A 319 -1.02 2.92 -26.31
CA PRO A 319 0.04 2.14 -26.96
C PRO A 319 -0.44 0.73 -27.37
N PHE A 320 -1.49 0.22 -26.70
CA PHE A 320 -2.11 -1.09 -26.95
C PHE A 320 -3.59 -1.08 -26.52
N ASP A 321 -4.30 -2.18 -26.83
CA ASP A 321 -5.69 -2.40 -26.38
C ASP A 321 -5.69 -2.66 -24.87
N GLY A 322 -6.50 -1.92 -24.10
CA GLY A 322 -6.52 -2.05 -22.65
C GLY A 322 -7.54 -1.20 -21.95
N GLN A 323 -7.43 -1.11 -20.63
CA GLN A 323 -8.29 -0.30 -19.78
C GLN A 323 -7.50 0.81 -19.10
N ILE A 324 -8.07 2.00 -19.03
CA ILE A 324 -7.46 3.14 -18.32
C ILE A 324 -7.56 2.90 -16.82
N LEU A 325 -6.41 2.73 -16.15
CA LEU A 325 -6.31 2.55 -14.71
C LEU A 325 -6.36 3.91 -14.00
N TYR A 326 -5.60 4.87 -14.49
CA TYR A 326 -5.76 6.26 -14.10
C TYR A 326 -5.47 7.20 -15.28
N VAL A 327 -5.97 8.42 -15.18
CA VAL A 327 -5.64 9.55 -16.03
C VAL A 327 -5.54 10.81 -15.18
N ILE A 328 -4.60 11.69 -15.51
CA ILE A 328 -4.46 12.98 -14.82
C ILE A 328 -5.71 13.83 -15.07
N GLY A 329 -6.33 14.27 -13.98
CA GLY A 329 -7.55 15.09 -14.00
C GLY A 329 -7.31 16.60 -13.82
N THR A 330 -6.05 17.02 -13.60
CA THR A 330 -5.69 18.43 -13.43
C THR A 330 -4.90 18.94 -14.64
N PRO A 331 -5.10 20.22 -15.05
CA PRO A 331 -4.51 20.73 -16.27
C PRO A 331 -2.97 20.84 -16.30
N PRO A 332 -2.26 21.23 -15.23
CA PRO A 332 -0.80 21.39 -15.30
C PRO A 332 -0.11 20.06 -15.54
N ILE A 333 0.83 20.03 -16.50
CA ILE A 333 1.69 18.89 -16.77
C ILE A 333 3.09 19.32 -17.13
N THR A 334 4.10 18.66 -16.58
CA THR A 334 5.50 18.88 -16.92
C THR A 334 6.04 17.69 -17.71
N LYS A 335 6.90 17.96 -18.69
CA LYS A 335 7.56 16.91 -19.46
C LYS A 335 8.19 15.84 -18.55
N GLY A 336 7.87 14.58 -18.81
CA GLY A 336 8.31 13.41 -18.02
C GLY A 336 7.36 12.99 -16.89
N GLU A 337 6.38 13.82 -16.50
CA GLU A 337 5.36 13.44 -15.53
C GLU A 337 4.39 12.40 -16.10
N PRO A 338 3.82 11.53 -15.23
CA PRO A 338 2.79 10.57 -15.64
C PRO A 338 1.55 11.31 -16.14
N VAL A 339 0.95 10.82 -17.22
CA VAL A 339 -0.30 11.37 -17.81
C VAL A 339 -1.46 10.40 -17.64
N ALA A 340 -1.19 9.11 -17.81
CA ALA A 340 -2.16 8.04 -17.68
C ALA A 340 -1.46 6.70 -17.47
N MET A 341 -2.17 5.74 -16.90
CA MET A 341 -1.76 4.34 -16.87
C MET A 341 -2.81 3.48 -17.57
N ILE A 342 -2.33 2.59 -18.44
CA ILE A 342 -3.17 1.62 -19.15
C ILE A 342 -2.77 0.20 -18.75
N GLY A 343 -3.78 -0.65 -18.47
CA GLY A 343 -3.62 -2.08 -18.22
C GLY A 343 -4.14 -2.90 -19.39
N GLY A 344 -3.34 -3.87 -19.88
CA GLY A 344 -3.70 -4.86 -20.88
C GLY A 344 -3.84 -6.25 -20.25
N ARG A 345 -4.79 -7.03 -20.77
CA ARG A 345 -5.02 -8.42 -20.35
C ARG A 345 -4.10 -9.39 -21.08
#